data_8af9d5c61093fe17eba4e8d1801e087a
#
_entry.id   8af9d5c61093fe17eba4e8d1801e087a
#
_cell.length_a   1.000
_cell.length_b   1.000
_cell.length_c   1.000
_cell.angle_alpha   90.00
_cell.angle_beta   90.00
_cell.angle_gamma   90.00
#
_symmetry.space_group_name_H-M   'P 1'
#
loop_
_entity.id
_entity.type
_entity.pdbx_description
1 polymer ?
#
loop_
_entity_poly.entity_id
_entity_poly.type
_entity_poly.pdbx_seq_one_letter_code
_entity_poly.pdbx_strand_id
1 'polypeptide(L)'
;MKLYLYIRLSSADRDMKHKTESDSIANQRLLLHQYLKNHKEFQFYEVEEFIDDGYSGTNDNRPAFENMIEHLKNGDSKLVICKDFSRFFRDYVEIGDYLERIFPFLGVRFISVNDHYDSNNYIGTTGGIDVVMQSIVYSFYSKDLSQKIKTVMRAKAKKGQYIGSFAPYGYIKDPENKNHLLPDPETAPIVRRIFDMALDGKIISEIATVLNREKIETPAQYFRRKFPNIKKHRMVSKGNSWDSSNIRRIIQHKIYTGAVISQTRQWKNIDVQHTYMRDESEWIIVPNCHEAIVNNVEYEKAQFVIRKIEAYERGEKDYMLRSLIRCGMCGRAMSRNPRGKEVTYYCDKSRFVEDTDCPVGERFKENDLEKVISDSFICLLNLIINHDK
;
A
#
# COMPACT_ATOMS: atom_id res chain seq x y z
N MET A 1 -0.36 44.04 0.63
CA MET A 1 -0.76 43.11 -0.44
C MET A 1 -0.41 41.72 0.02
N LYS A 2 -1.29 40.73 -0.16
CA LYS A 2 -1.00 39.33 0.18
C LYS A 2 -0.36 38.60 -0.99
N LEU A 3 0.51 37.62 -0.66
CA LEU A 3 1.15 36.69 -1.58
C LEU A 3 0.91 35.28 -1.06
N TYR A 4 0.47 34.35 -1.92
CA TYR A 4 0.18 33.00 -1.55
C TYR A 4 1.27 32.05 -2.01
N LEU A 5 1.78 31.22 -1.07
CA LEU A 5 2.66 30.12 -1.36
C LEU A 5 1.86 28.81 -1.31
N TYR A 6 1.86 28.07 -2.38
CA TYR A 6 1.26 26.76 -2.41
C TYR A 6 2.31 25.64 -2.32
N ILE A 7 2.15 24.76 -1.35
CA ILE A 7 3.08 23.68 -1.04
C ILE A 7 2.31 22.36 -0.98
N ARG A 8 2.78 21.33 -1.66
CA ARG A 8 2.12 20.02 -1.68
C ARG A 8 3.09 18.87 -1.60
N LEU A 9 2.74 17.83 -0.80
CA LEU A 9 3.49 16.58 -0.76
C LEU A 9 3.38 15.83 -2.09
N SER A 10 4.49 15.21 -2.53
CA SER A 10 4.48 14.32 -3.69
C SER A 10 3.88 12.96 -3.32
N SER A 11 3.19 12.32 -4.29
CA SER A 11 2.78 10.93 -4.14
C SER A 11 3.94 9.96 -3.93
N ALA A 12 5.14 10.32 -4.37
CA ALA A 12 6.37 9.55 -4.16
C ALA A 12 6.93 9.67 -2.73
N ASP A 13 6.63 10.77 -2.02
CA ASP A 13 7.17 11.06 -0.68
C ASP A 13 6.25 10.59 0.46
N ARG A 14 5.14 9.91 0.15
CA ARG A 14 4.09 9.46 1.11
C ARG A 14 4.54 8.46 2.17
N ASP A 15 5.79 8.08 2.19
CA ASP A 15 6.29 6.96 2.99
C ASP A 15 6.84 7.35 4.38
N MET A 16 6.70 8.59 4.84
CA MET A 16 7.24 9.06 6.12
C MET A 16 6.15 9.47 7.13
N LYS A 17 5.55 8.51 7.78
CA LYS A 17 4.43 8.67 8.74
C LYS A 17 4.87 8.99 10.17
N HIS A 18 5.83 9.77 10.51
CA HIS A 18 6.11 10.12 11.94
C HIS A 18 6.90 11.41 12.19
N LYS A 19 6.84 12.39 11.29
CA LYS A 19 7.35 13.74 11.62
C LYS A 19 6.21 14.73 11.55
N THR A 20 6.26 15.76 12.36
CA THR A 20 5.29 16.88 12.40
C THR A 20 5.18 17.61 11.06
N GLU A 21 6.16 17.47 10.19
CA GLU A 21 6.19 17.97 8.82
C GLU A 21 7.09 17.06 7.97
N SER A 22 6.72 16.79 6.70
CA SER A 22 7.58 16.00 5.82
C SER A 22 8.81 16.79 5.39
N ASP A 23 9.97 16.13 5.27
CA ASP A 23 11.20 16.74 4.79
C ASP A 23 11.00 17.39 3.39
N SER A 24 10.05 16.87 2.59
CA SER A 24 9.69 17.42 1.29
C SER A 24 8.98 18.77 1.38
N ILE A 25 8.08 18.96 2.34
CA ILE A 25 7.39 20.22 2.58
C ILE A 25 8.36 21.25 3.13
N ALA A 26 9.20 20.89 4.11
CA ALA A 26 10.21 21.77 4.66
C ALA A 26 11.19 22.27 3.58
N ASN A 27 11.62 21.38 2.68
CA ASN A 27 12.49 21.76 1.56
C ASN A 27 11.80 22.67 0.55
N GLN A 28 10.52 22.44 0.24
CA GLN A 28 9.75 23.33 -0.63
C GLN A 28 9.60 24.73 -0.01
N ARG A 29 9.23 24.78 1.28
CA ARG A 29 9.12 26.05 2.03
C ARG A 29 10.43 26.82 2.00
N LEU A 30 11.54 26.17 2.31
CA LEU A 30 12.88 26.80 2.29
C LEU A 30 13.20 27.41 0.91
N LEU A 31 12.96 26.66 -0.17
CA LEU A 31 13.19 27.11 -1.54
C LEU A 31 12.34 28.33 -1.87
N LEU A 32 11.04 28.31 -1.55
CA LEU A 32 10.13 29.42 -1.84
C LEU A 32 10.47 30.67 -1.05
N HIS A 33 10.78 30.55 0.24
CA HIS A 33 11.22 31.69 1.05
C HIS A 33 12.58 32.25 0.60
N GLN A 34 13.49 31.39 0.15
CA GLN A 34 14.76 31.84 -0.43
C GLN A 34 14.52 32.59 -1.75
N TYR A 35 13.58 32.13 -2.58
CA TYR A 35 13.18 32.83 -3.78
C TYR A 35 12.63 34.22 -3.48
N LEU A 36 11.72 34.34 -2.52
CA LEU A 36 11.16 35.63 -2.08
C LEU A 36 12.25 36.58 -1.56
N LYS A 37 13.19 36.08 -0.77
CA LYS A 37 14.31 36.89 -0.23
C LYS A 37 15.21 37.44 -1.31
N ASN A 38 15.39 36.69 -2.40
CA ASN A 38 16.25 37.10 -3.51
C ASN A 38 15.59 38.08 -4.48
N HIS A 39 14.25 38.25 -4.40
CA HIS A 39 13.51 39.14 -5.29
C HIS A 39 12.93 40.31 -4.50
N LYS A 40 13.51 41.48 -4.64
CA LYS A 40 13.13 42.70 -3.88
C LYS A 40 11.69 43.12 -4.05
N GLU A 41 11.05 42.78 -5.17
CA GLU A 41 9.66 43.10 -5.47
C GLU A 41 8.67 42.46 -4.48
N PHE A 42 9.04 41.35 -3.82
CA PHE A 42 8.16 40.64 -2.88
C PHE A 42 8.34 41.05 -1.41
N GLN A 43 9.28 41.92 -1.08
CA GLN A 43 9.62 42.32 0.30
C GLN A 43 8.46 42.97 1.08
N PHE A 44 7.51 43.57 0.37
CA PHE A 44 6.37 44.27 0.97
C PHE A 44 5.08 43.44 0.99
N TYR A 45 5.14 42.16 0.57
CA TYR A 45 3.99 41.28 0.60
C TYR A 45 3.88 40.53 1.92
N GLU A 46 2.68 40.43 2.44
CA GLU A 46 2.32 39.52 3.52
C GLU A 46 2.20 38.11 2.92
N VAL A 47 3.03 37.19 3.41
CA VAL A 47 3.10 35.82 2.89
C VAL A 47 2.15 34.93 3.64
N GLU A 48 1.27 34.25 2.94
CA GLU A 48 0.34 33.25 3.47
C GLU A 48 0.60 31.91 2.78
N GLU A 49 0.75 30.83 3.59
CA GLU A 49 1.07 29.49 3.08
C GLU A 49 -0.17 28.60 3.06
N PHE A 50 -0.40 27.95 1.91
CA PHE A 50 -1.43 26.91 1.72
C PHE A 50 -0.75 25.58 1.52
N ILE A 51 -0.95 24.63 2.47
CA ILE A 51 -0.19 23.38 2.52
C ILE A 51 -1.15 22.20 2.47
N ASP A 52 -1.03 21.39 1.41
CA ASP A 52 -1.68 20.09 1.32
C ASP A 52 -0.68 18.98 1.66
N ASP A 53 -0.58 18.66 2.97
CA ASP A 53 0.27 17.61 3.49
C ASP A 53 -0.48 16.28 3.50
N GLY A 54 -0.45 15.59 2.37
CA GLY A 54 -0.67 14.15 2.25
C GLY A 54 -1.83 13.52 3.02
N TYR A 55 -3.03 14.10 2.99
CA TYR A 55 -4.22 13.44 3.51
C TYR A 55 -4.54 12.17 2.71
N SER A 56 -4.56 11.05 3.44
CA SER A 56 -5.00 9.68 3.14
C SER A 56 -5.35 9.32 1.69
N GLY A 57 -4.63 8.40 1.18
CA GLY A 57 -4.53 7.70 -0.08
C GLY A 57 -5.77 7.24 -0.84
N THR A 58 -6.91 7.87 -0.77
CA THR A 58 -8.09 7.49 -1.58
C THR A 58 -8.92 8.67 -2.11
N ASN A 59 -8.73 9.88 -1.59
CA ASN A 59 -9.41 11.06 -2.11
C ASN A 59 -8.39 12.10 -2.56
N ASP A 60 -8.52 12.51 -3.80
CA ASP A 60 -7.80 13.57 -4.49
C ASP A 60 -8.16 14.98 -3.95
N ASN A 61 -8.50 15.06 -2.68
CA ASN A 61 -8.95 16.27 -2.03
C ASN A 61 -7.76 17.16 -1.68
N ARG A 62 -7.78 18.38 -2.16
CA ARG A 62 -6.77 19.43 -1.88
C ARG A 62 -7.45 20.60 -1.15
N PRO A 63 -7.80 20.44 0.14
CA PRO A 63 -8.58 21.46 0.85
C PRO A 63 -7.85 22.79 0.94
N ALA A 64 -6.52 22.80 1.09
CA ALA A 64 -5.75 24.02 1.11
C ALA A 64 -5.73 24.70 -0.28
N PHE A 65 -5.64 23.91 -1.36
CA PHE A 65 -5.73 24.43 -2.72
C PHE A 65 -7.11 25.04 -2.99
N GLU A 66 -8.18 24.33 -2.65
CA GLU A 66 -9.55 24.81 -2.84
C GLU A 66 -9.81 26.11 -2.07
N ASN A 67 -9.38 26.16 -0.81
CA ASN A 67 -9.46 27.36 0.02
C ASN A 67 -8.65 28.52 -0.59
N MET A 68 -7.42 28.28 -1.05
CA MET A 68 -6.60 29.29 -1.72
C MET A 68 -7.30 29.84 -2.98
N ILE A 69 -7.90 28.97 -3.79
CA ILE A 69 -8.62 29.39 -5.01
C ILE A 69 -9.85 30.23 -4.65
N GLU A 70 -10.55 29.92 -3.57
CA GLU A 70 -11.67 30.74 -3.08
C GLU A 70 -11.20 32.13 -2.66
N HIS A 71 -10.12 32.25 -1.91
CA HIS A 71 -9.50 33.54 -1.55
C HIS A 71 -9.04 34.33 -2.78
N LEU A 72 -8.51 33.66 -3.81
CA LEU A 72 -8.13 34.33 -5.07
C LEU A 72 -9.36 34.86 -5.80
N LYS A 73 -10.49 34.13 -5.82
CA LYS A 73 -11.76 34.57 -6.41
C LYS A 73 -12.34 35.80 -5.68
N ASN A 74 -12.17 35.86 -4.37
CA ASN A 74 -12.58 36.97 -3.54
C ASN A 74 -11.69 38.21 -3.71
N GLY A 75 -10.54 38.05 -4.36
CA GLY A 75 -9.59 39.16 -4.62
C GLY A 75 -8.64 39.44 -3.46
N ASP A 76 -8.52 38.54 -2.47
CA ASP A 76 -7.66 38.70 -1.28
C ASP A 76 -6.17 38.75 -1.64
N SER A 77 -5.79 38.05 -2.71
CA SER A 77 -4.46 38.09 -3.29
C SER A 77 -4.51 38.07 -4.83
N LYS A 78 -3.48 38.61 -5.45
CA LYS A 78 -3.26 38.59 -6.90
C LYS A 78 -1.94 37.94 -7.29
N LEU A 79 -1.30 37.23 -6.35
CA LEU A 79 0.00 36.59 -6.58
C LEU A 79 0.06 35.22 -5.91
N VAL A 80 0.39 34.21 -6.72
CA VAL A 80 0.60 32.84 -6.28
C VAL A 80 1.97 32.34 -6.73
N ILE A 81 2.72 31.75 -5.84
CA ILE A 81 4.02 31.16 -6.13
C ILE A 81 4.03 29.70 -5.68
N CYS A 82 4.54 28.81 -6.50
CA CYS A 82 4.77 27.41 -6.17
C CYS A 82 6.18 26.94 -6.60
N LYS A 83 6.58 25.77 -6.16
CA LYS A 83 7.87 25.20 -6.50
C LYS A 83 7.98 24.85 -7.98
N ASP A 84 7.02 24.07 -8.47
CA ASP A 84 6.94 23.59 -9.85
C ASP A 84 5.49 23.27 -10.24
N PHE A 85 5.21 23.16 -11.55
CA PHE A 85 3.86 22.84 -12.04
C PHE A 85 3.30 21.54 -11.49
N SER A 86 4.13 20.53 -11.25
CA SER A 86 3.69 19.23 -10.73
C SER A 86 3.18 19.31 -9.28
N ARG A 87 3.56 20.35 -8.54
CA ARG A 87 3.04 20.61 -7.20
C ARG A 87 1.72 21.34 -7.22
N PHE A 88 1.48 22.17 -8.24
CA PHE A 88 0.30 23.00 -8.34
C PHE A 88 -0.83 22.30 -9.10
N PHE A 89 -0.53 21.75 -10.27
CA PHE A 89 -1.52 21.14 -11.16
C PHE A 89 -1.48 19.60 -11.09
N ARG A 90 -2.60 18.97 -11.47
CA ARG A 90 -2.73 17.51 -11.55
C ARG A 90 -2.31 16.96 -12.91
N ASP A 91 -2.75 17.66 -13.95
CA ASP A 91 -2.50 17.28 -15.33
C ASP A 91 -2.36 18.52 -16.23
N TYR A 92 -2.08 18.28 -17.50
CA TYR A 92 -1.87 19.34 -18.49
C TYR A 92 -3.14 20.11 -18.85
N VAL A 93 -4.32 19.53 -18.67
CA VAL A 93 -5.60 20.19 -18.93
C VAL A 93 -5.85 21.26 -17.86
N GLU A 94 -5.60 20.88 -16.59
CA GLU A 94 -5.69 21.81 -15.45
C GLU A 94 -4.69 22.97 -15.61
N ILE A 95 -3.47 22.72 -16.11
CA ILE A 95 -2.49 23.77 -16.41
C ILE A 95 -3.07 24.78 -17.41
N GLY A 96 -3.59 24.30 -18.55
CA GLY A 96 -4.18 25.15 -19.57
C GLY A 96 -5.34 25.98 -19.04
N ASP A 97 -6.27 25.35 -18.33
CA ASP A 97 -7.44 26.06 -17.78
C ASP A 97 -7.06 27.16 -16.78
N TYR A 98 -6.11 26.88 -15.87
CA TYR A 98 -5.69 27.89 -14.90
C TYR A 98 -4.84 29.00 -15.52
N LEU A 99 -3.85 28.67 -16.35
CA LEU A 99 -2.92 29.66 -16.88
C LEU A 99 -3.51 30.50 -18.04
N GLU A 100 -4.40 29.93 -18.86
CA GLU A 100 -4.95 30.61 -20.02
C GLU A 100 -6.32 31.28 -19.75
N ARG A 101 -7.07 30.79 -18.74
CA ARG A 101 -8.43 31.23 -18.48
C ARG A 101 -8.63 31.81 -17.08
N ILE A 102 -8.38 31.00 -16.05
CA ILE A 102 -8.79 31.32 -14.67
C ILE A 102 -7.93 32.44 -14.10
N PHE A 103 -6.60 32.29 -14.12
CA PHE A 103 -5.70 33.31 -13.57
C PHE A 103 -5.71 34.62 -14.34
N PRO A 104 -5.69 34.64 -15.68
CA PRO A 104 -5.88 35.88 -16.42
C PRO A 104 -7.23 36.58 -16.13
N PHE A 105 -8.33 35.83 -16.06
CA PHE A 105 -9.65 36.36 -15.70
C PHE A 105 -9.68 36.96 -14.28
N LEU A 106 -9.02 36.31 -13.31
CA LEU A 106 -8.94 36.82 -11.95
C LEU A 106 -7.83 37.89 -11.76
N GLY A 107 -7.03 38.16 -12.78
CA GLY A 107 -5.87 39.07 -12.70
C GLY A 107 -4.80 38.57 -11.73
N VAL A 108 -4.60 37.26 -11.64
CA VAL A 108 -3.62 36.59 -10.76
C VAL A 108 -2.34 36.35 -11.51
N ARG A 109 -1.22 36.88 -10.97
CA ARG A 109 0.14 36.51 -11.38
C ARG A 109 0.50 35.18 -10.78
N PHE A 110 0.93 34.22 -11.59
CA PHE A 110 1.37 32.89 -11.16
C PHE A 110 2.86 32.69 -11.48
N ILE A 111 3.62 32.22 -10.49
CA ILE A 111 5.05 31.96 -10.63
C ILE A 111 5.37 30.52 -10.24
N SER A 112 6.05 29.78 -11.13
CA SER A 112 6.64 28.47 -10.86
C SER A 112 8.14 28.58 -10.86
N VAL A 113 8.76 28.37 -9.67
CA VAL A 113 10.19 28.71 -9.46
C VAL A 113 11.10 27.79 -10.26
N ASN A 114 10.93 26.47 -10.18
CA ASN A 114 11.80 25.51 -10.86
C ASN A 114 11.56 25.44 -12.37
N ASP A 115 10.34 25.77 -12.81
CA ASP A 115 10.01 25.80 -14.23
C ASP A 115 10.41 27.13 -14.87
N HIS A 116 10.94 28.07 -14.09
CA HIS A 116 11.33 29.43 -14.53
C HIS A 116 10.15 30.17 -15.21
N TYR A 117 8.93 29.91 -14.75
CA TYR A 117 7.73 30.47 -15.32
C TYR A 117 7.19 31.62 -14.48
N ASP A 118 6.84 32.72 -15.14
CA ASP A 118 6.12 33.86 -14.57
C ASP A 118 5.06 34.33 -15.57
N SER A 119 3.81 34.28 -15.20
CA SER A 119 2.69 34.63 -16.08
C SER A 119 2.76 36.07 -16.61
N ASN A 120 3.42 36.98 -15.90
CA ASN A 120 3.61 38.36 -16.38
C ASN A 120 4.45 38.45 -17.65
N ASN A 121 5.33 37.49 -17.91
CA ASN A 121 6.17 37.45 -19.12
C ASN A 121 5.35 37.06 -20.37
N TYR A 122 4.13 36.60 -20.20
CA TYR A 122 3.28 36.04 -21.26
C TYR A 122 1.97 36.83 -21.48
N ILE A 123 1.83 38.00 -20.85
CA ILE A 123 0.63 38.85 -21.02
C ILE A 123 0.48 39.23 -22.49
N GLY A 124 -0.66 38.89 -23.06
CA GLY A 124 -1.01 39.21 -24.47
C GLY A 124 -0.37 38.29 -25.52
N THR A 125 0.26 37.20 -25.10
CA THR A 125 0.79 36.16 -25.98
C THR A 125 0.11 34.83 -25.73
N THR A 126 0.17 33.90 -26.71
CA THR A 126 -0.24 32.49 -26.53
C THR A 126 0.85 31.67 -25.78
N GLY A 127 1.58 32.33 -24.87
CA GLY A 127 2.74 31.75 -24.15
C GLY A 127 2.40 30.56 -23.25
N GLY A 128 1.11 30.27 -23.04
CA GLY A 128 0.68 29.05 -22.38
C GLY A 128 0.95 27.77 -23.19
N ILE A 129 1.03 27.86 -24.52
CA ILE A 129 1.24 26.70 -25.41
C ILE A 129 2.59 26.03 -25.15
N ASP A 130 3.66 26.80 -24.97
CA ASP A 130 4.99 26.22 -24.70
C ASP A 130 5.04 25.51 -23.36
N VAL A 131 4.38 26.03 -22.35
CA VAL A 131 4.28 25.44 -21.02
C VAL A 131 3.42 24.18 -21.04
N VAL A 132 2.27 24.24 -21.74
CA VAL A 132 1.41 23.08 -21.94
C VAL A 132 2.16 21.99 -22.73
N MET A 133 2.86 22.35 -23.79
CA MET A 133 3.71 21.41 -24.55
C MET A 133 4.79 20.79 -23.68
N GLN A 134 5.45 21.56 -22.85
CA GLN A 134 6.50 21.06 -21.95
C GLN A 134 5.92 20.09 -20.91
N SER A 135 4.77 20.37 -20.32
CA SER A 135 4.08 19.47 -19.37
C SER A 135 3.57 18.19 -20.05
N ILE A 136 3.12 18.29 -21.30
CA ILE A 136 2.77 17.13 -22.14
C ILE A 136 4.01 16.26 -22.35
N VAL A 137 5.14 16.84 -22.73
CA VAL A 137 6.42 16.12 -22.90
C VAL A 137 6.82 15.40 -21.60
N TYR A 138 6.75 16.05 -20.45
CA TYR A 138 7.03 15.41 -19.15
C TYR A 138 6.07 14.27 -18.84
N SER A 139 4.79 14.40 -19.15
CA SER A 139 3.81 13.31 -18.94
C SER A 139 4.09 12.11 -19.86
N PHE A 140 4.44 12.36 -21.11
CA PHE A 140 4.88 11.31 -22.06
C PHE A 140 6.18 10.66 -21.63
N TYR A 141 7.16 11.46 -21.19
CA TYR A 141 8.44 10.93 -20.66
C TYR A 141 8.21 9.98 -19.47
N SER A 142 7.35 10.37 -18.53
CA SER A 142 7.00 9.53 -17.38
C SER A 142 6.32 8.21 -17.81
N LYS A 143 5.39 8.26 -18.78
CA LYS A 143 4.77 7.07 -19.35
C LYS A 143 5.76 6.20 -20.11
N ASP A 144 6.62 6.80 -20.93
CA ASP A 144 7.65 6.09 -21.70
C ASP A 144 8.67 5.43 -20.74
N LEU A 145 9.13 6.12 -19.73
CA LEU A 145 10.02 5.56 -18.70
C LEU A 145 9.35 4.37 -17.98
N SER A 146 8.09 4.51 -17.60
CA SER A 146 7.33 3.41 -17.00
C SER A 146 7.22 2.19 -17.93
N GLN A 147 6.98 2.42 -19.21
CA GLN A 147 6.94 1.36 -20.24
C GLN A 147 8.30 0.68 -20.40
N LYS A 148 9.39 1.46 -20.48
CA LYS A 148 10.76 0.94 -20.56
C LYS A 148 11.12 0.08 -19.34
N ILE A 149 10.82 0.56 -18.12
CA ILE A 149 11.04 -0.20 -16.89
C ILE A 149 10.24 -1.51 -16.91
N LYS A 150 8.94 -1.47 -17.28
CA LYS A 150 8.09 -2.68 -17.40
C LYS A 150 8.66 -3.67 -18.42
N THR A 151 9.16 -3.18 -19.55
CA THR A 151 9.76 -4.02 -20.60
C THR A 151 11.02 -4.71 -20.11
N VAL A 152 11.92 -3.97 -19.45
CA VAL A 152 13.15 -4.54 -18.84
C VAL A 152 12.81 -5.57 -17.76
N MET A 153 11.87 -5.27 -16.87
CA MET A 153 11.42 -6.20 -15.83
C MET A 153 10.81 -7.47 -16.44
N ARG A 154 10.01 -7.33 -17.51
CA ARG A 154 9.43 -8.47 -18.21
C ARG A 154 10.50 -9.32 -18.92
N ALA A 155 11.50 -8.68 -19.52
CA ALA A 155 12.63 -9.38 -20.15
C ALA A 155 13.45 -10.16 -19.11
N LYS A 156 13.73 -9.56 -17.94
CA LYS A 156 14.39 -10.23 -16.82
C LYS A 156 13.58 -11.42 -16.30
N ALA A 157 12.26 -11.24 -16.11
CA ALA A 157 11.36 -12.30 -15.68
C ALA A 157 11.36 -13.50 -16.65
N LYS A 158 11.30 -13.25 -17.97
CA LYS A 158 11.37 -14.30 -19.01
C LYS A 158 12.70 -15.05 -19.01
N LYS A 159 13.79 -14.43 -18.54
CA LYS A 159 15.09 -15.08 -18.37
C LYS A 159 15.20 -15.85 -17.03
N GLY A 160 14.14 -15.97 -16.25
CA GLY A 160 14.14 -16.62 -14.95
C GLY A 160 14.86 -15.84 -13.85
N GLN A 161 15.12 -14.57 -14.07
CA GLN A 161 15.75 -13.70 -13.06
C GLN A 161 14.73 -13.28 -12.00
N TYR A 162 15.11 -13.42 -10.73
CA TYR A 162 14.27 -12.97 -9.63
C TYR A 162 14.29 -11.43 -9.53
N ILE A 163 13.13 -10.82 -9.67
CA ILE A 163 12.98 -9.35 -9.69
C ILE A 163 12.35 -8.76 -8.42
N GLY A 164 12.00 -9.60 -7.44
CA GLY A 164 11.42 -9.15 -6.18
C GLY A 164 12.41 -8.31 -5.35
N SER A 165 11.93 -7.34 -4.59
CA SER A 165 12.78 -6.50 -3.71
C SER A 165 13.46 -7.33 -2.62
N PHE A 166 12.74 -8.29 -2.03
CA PHE A 166 13.22 -9.19 -0.98
C PHE A 166 13.04 -10.64 -1.40
N ALA A 167 13.95 -11.48 -0.95
CA ALA A 167 13.81 -12.93 -1.12
C ALA A 167 12.62 -13.45 -0.30
N PRO A 168 11.91 -14.49 -0.76
CA PRO A 168 10.89 -15.17 0.05
C PRO A 168 11.54 -15.94 1.20
N TYR A 169 10.77 -16.21 2.25
CA TYR A 169 11.23 -17.02 3.39
C TYR A 169 11.74 -18.37 2.89
N GLY A 170 12.88 -18.83 3.39
CA GLY A 170 13.58 -20.00 2.88
C GLY A 170 14.67 -19.70 1.85
N TYR A 171 14.73 -18.47 1.34
CA TYR A 171 15.75 -18.02 0.40
C TYR A 171 16.40 -16.72 0.80
N ILE A 172 17.63 -16.51 0.31
CA ILE A 172 18.35 -15.24 0.31
C ILE A 172 18.70 -14.85 -1.13
N LYS A 173 18.92 -13.57 -1.37
CA LYS A 173 19.49 -13.13 -2.64
C LYS A 173 20.98 -13.43 -2.67
N ASP A 174 21.44 -13.94 -3.80
CA ASP A 174 22.85 -14.14 -4.05
C ASP A 174 23.62 -12.79 -3.95
N PRO A 175 24.67 -12.70 -3.12
CA PRO A 175 25.47 -11.49 -3.00
C PRO A 175 26.12 -11.05 -4.31
N GLU A 176 26.50 -12.00 -5.18
CA GLU A 176 27.13 -11.72 -6.47
C GLU A 176 26.10 -11.41 -7.56
N ASN A 177 24.91 -12.01 -7.47
CA ASN A 177 23.83 -11.81 -8.43
C ASN A 177 22.48 -11.58 -7.75
N LYS A 178 22.11 -10.34 -7.48
CA LYS A 178 20.85 -9.96 -6.80
C LYS A 178 19.58 -10.45 -7.50
N ASN A 179 19.68 -10.97 -8.73
CA ASN A 179 18.55 -11.54 -9.47
C ASN A 179 18.51 -13.09 -9.38
N HIS A 180 19.38 -13.69 -8.57
CA HIS A 180 19.42 -15.12 -8.27
C HIS A 180 19.07 -15.37 -6.81
N LEU A 181 18.48 -16.53 -6.51
CA LEU A 181 18.12 -16.96 -5.16
C LEU A 181 19.00 -18.13 -4.73
N LEU A 182 19.45 -18.10 -3.49
CA LEU A 182 20.14 -19.21 -2.84
C LEU A 182 19.29 -19.66 -1.65
N PRO A 183 19.24 -20.96 -1.33
CA PRO A 183 18.60 -21.43 -0.09
C PRO A 183 19.25 -20.75 1.12
N ASP A 184 18.42 -20.25 2.01
CA ASP A 184 18.88 -19.67 3.26
C ASP A 184 19.19 -20.78 4.28
N PRO A 185 20.42 -20.93 4.73
CA PRO A 185 20.78 -21.98 5.68
C PRO A 185 19.94 -21.98 6.97
N GLU A 186 19.42 -20.83 7.36
CA GLU A 186 18.63 -20.65 8.57
C GLU A 186 17.15 -21.01 8.38
N THR A 187 16.56 -20.64 7.24
CA THR A 187 15.11 -20.76 7.03
C THR A 187 14.70 -21.81 6.00
N ALA A 188 15.58 -22.24 5.10
CA ALA A 188 15.29 -23.31 4.14
C ALA A 188 14.94 -24.66 4.82
N PRO A 189 15.65 -25.10 5.89
CA PRO A 189 15.27 -26.30 6.61
C PRO A 189 13.87 -26.25 7.23
N ILE A 190 13.43 -25.05 7.66
CA ILE A 190 12.08 -24.83 8.22
C ILE A 190 11.03 -25.00 7.12
N VAL A 191 11.29 -24.42 5.93
CA VAL A 191 10.40 -24.58 4.77
C VAL A 191 10.32 -26.05 4.36
N ARG A 192 11.46 -26.75 4.27
CA ARG A 192 11.50 -28.20 3.96
C ARG A 192 10.64 -28.97 4.96
N ARG A 193 10.80 -28.72 6.24
CA ARG A 193 10.04 -29.38 7.31
C ARG A 193 8.53 -29.10 7.22
N ILE A 194 8.11 -27.90 6.82
CA ILE A 194 6.70 -27.59 6.58
C ILE A 194 6.13 -28.50 5.49
N PHE A 195 6.86 -28.68 4.39
CA PHE A 195 6.45 -29.58 3.32
C PHE A 195 6.44 -31.04 3.76
N ASP A 196 7.43 -31.50 4.52
CA ASP A 196 7.48 -32.86 5.04
C ASP A 196 6.26 -33.15 5.93
N MET A 197 5.91 -32.25 6.85
CA MET A 197 4.73 -32.38 7.69
C MET A 197 3.42 -32.40 6.88
N ALA A 198 3.35 -31.62 5.80
CA ALA A 198 2.20 -31.62 4.90
C ALA A 198 2.09 -32.93 4.11
N LEU A 199 3.22 -33.50 3.66
CA LEU A 199 3.29 -34.79 2.97
C LEU A 199 2.91 -35.95 3.89
N ASP A 200 3.26 -35.85 5.18
CA ASP A 200 2.84 -36.79 6.24
C ASP A 200 1.33 -36.68 6.59
N GLY A 201 0.59 -35.81 5.92
CA GLY A 201 -0.85 -35.66 6.09
C GLY A 201 -1.29 -34.76 7.25
N LYS A 202 -0.39 -34.01 7.88
CA LYS A 202 -0.75 -33.03 8.91
C LYS A 202 -1.53 -31.88 8.30
N ILE A 203 -2.59 -31.48 8.98
CA ILE A 203 -3.38 -30.30 8.56
C ILE A 203 -2.60 -29.01 8.84
N ILE A 204 -2.92 -27.98 8.08
CA ILE A 204 -2.19 -26.67 8.11
C ILE A 204 -2.17 -26.08 9.53
N SER A 205 -3.26 -26.24 10.30
CA SER A 205 -3.34 -25.74 11.69
C SER A 205 -2.42 -26.48 12.64
N GLU A 206 -2.25 -27.78 12.47
CA GLU A 206 -1.32 -28.60 13.28
C GLU A 206 0.13 -28.21 13.00
N ILE A 207 0.48 -28.00 11.71
CA ILE A 207 1.82 -27.54 11.35
C ILE A 207 2.12 -26.21 12.03
N ALA A 208 1.19 -25.26 12.00
CA ALA A 208 1.35 -23.98 12.67
C ALA A 208 1.52 -24.13 14.19
N THR A 209 0.75 -25.01 14.82
CA THR A 209 0.85 -25.29 16.26
C THR A 209 2.22 -25.88 16.64
N VAL A 210 2.75 -26.82 15.85
CA VAL A 210 4.06 -27.41 16.08
C VAL A 210 5.16 -26.32 16.02
N LEU A 211 5.15 -25.49 14.98
CA LEU A 211 6.15 -24.42 14.82
C LEU A 211 6.07 -23.37 15.94
N ASN A 212 4.86 -23.05 16.42
CA ASN A 212 4.66 -22.14 17.55
C ASN A 212 5.16 -22.73 18.87
N ARG A 213 4.87 -24.00 19.14
CA ARG A 213 5.34 -24.71 20.33
C ARG A 213 6.87 -24.73 20.40
N GLU A 214 7.52 -24.91 19.27
CA GLU A 214 8.98 -24.90 19.17
C GLU A 214 9.57 -23.49 19.09
N LYS A 215 8.73 -22.45 19.19
CA LYS A 215 9.13 -21.02 19.14
C LYS A 215 9.95 -20.66 17.89
N ILE A 216 9.66 -21.31 16.76
CA ILE A 216 10.31 -21.00 15.48
C ILE A 216 9.84 -19.64 14.98
N GLU A 217 10.80 -18.79 14.60
CA GLU A 217 10.51 -17.45 14.08
C GLU A 217 9.60 -17.51 12.85
N THR A 218 8.56 -16.69 12.86
CA THR A 218 7.72 -16.49 11.68
C THR A 218 8.47 -15.74 10.57
N PRO A 219 8.03 -15.83 9.31
CA PRO A 219 8.61 -15.02 8.23
C PRO A 219 8.66 -13.51 8.55
N ALA A 220 7.68 -13.00 9.29
CA ALA A 220 7.63 -11.59 9.68
C ALA A 220 8.64 -11.24 10.78
N GLN A 221 8.84 -12.13 11.75
CA GLN A 221 9.85 -11.96 12.80
C GLN A 221 11.26 -12.03 12.22
N TYR A 222 11.53 -13.06 11.40
CA TYR A 222 12.81 -13.23 10.69
C TYR A 222 13.14 -11.99 9.84
N PHE A 223 12.16 -11.48 9.07
CA PHE A 223 12.35 -10.28 8.25
C PHE A 223 12.69 -9.05 9.10
N ARG A 224 11.99 -8.82 10.21
CA ARG A 224 12.27 -7.70 11.12
C ARG A 224 13.67 -7.78 11.72
N ARG A 225 14.10 -8.98 12.10
CA ARG A 225 15.44 -9.22 12.65
C ARG A 225 16.54 -8.97 11.60
N LYS A 226 16.32 -9.45 10.37
CA LYS A 226 17.30 -9.34 9.26
C LYS A 226 17.40 -7.92 8.69
N PHE A 227 16.29 -7.15 8.71
CA PHE A 227 16.20 -5.83 8.12
C PHE A 227 15.63 -4.77 9.08
N PRO A 228 16.31 -4.45 10.19
CA PRO A 228 15.79 -3.58 11.25
C PRO A 228 15.54 -2.14 10.78
N ASN A 229 16.28 -1.66 9.79
CA ASN A 229 16.17 -0.31 9.25
C ASN A 229 15.02 -0.10 8.27
N ILE A 230 14.35 -1.18 7.84
CA ILE A 230 13.22 -1.09 6.92
C ILE A 230 11.93 -0.90 7.71
N LYS A 231 11.55 0.35 7.96
CA LYS A 231 10.32 0.73 8.67
C LYS A 231 9.04 0.35 7.91
N LYS A 232 9.12 -0.14 6.71
CA LYS A 232 8.01 -0.46 5.83
C LYS A 232 7.72 -1.96 5.84
N HIS A 233 6.59 -2.37 6.27
CA HIS A 233 5.33 -1.86 6.05
C HIS A 233 4.25 -2.90 5.71
N ARG A 234 4.38 -3.70 4.68
CA ARG A 234 3.44 -4.77 4.30
C ARG A 234 3.84 -6.14 4.82
N MET A 235 5.13 -6.35 5.14
CA MET A 235 5.63 -7.60 5.70
C MET A 235 5.61 -7.62 7.24
N VAL A 236 5.39 -6.47 7.85
CA VAL A 236 5.25 -6.33 9.30
C VAL A 236 3.77 -6.45 9.66
N SER A 237 3.10 -7.50 9.18
CA SER A 237 1.89 -7.93 9.85
C SER A 237 2.27 -8.23 11.31
N LYS A 238 1.42 -7.87 12.25
CA LYS A 238 1.61 -8.09 13.70
C LYS A 238 1.71 -9.59 14.09
N GLY A 239 1.93 -10.49 13.11
CA GLY A 239 1.99 -11.93 13.27
C GLY A 239 3.26 -12.35 13.99
N ASN A 240 3.22 -12.36 15.32
CA ASN A 240 4.27 -12.95 16.14
C ASN A 240 4.10 -14.48 16.30
N SER A 241 3.15 -15.07 15.61
CA SER A 241 2.89 -16.51 15.65
C SER A 241 2.55 -17.04 14.26
N TRP A 242 2.91 -18.30 14.01
CA TRP A 242 2.49 -19.01 12.82
C TRP A 242 0.97 -19.21 12.83
N ASP A 243 0.37 -19.07 11.67
CA ASP A 243 -1.05 -19.32 11.44
C ASP A 243 -1.27 -20.08 10.13
N SER A 244 -2.50 -20.54 9.92
CA SER A 244 -2.88 -21.28 8.70
C SER A 244 -2.60 -20.50 7.41
N SER A 245 -2.67 -19.16 7.43
CA SER A 245 -2.42 -18.35 6.24
C SER A 245 -0.93 -18.32 5.88
N ASN A 246 -0.05 -18.28 6.87
CA ASN A 246 1.39 -18.33 6.67
C ASN A 246 1.82 -19.67 6.08
N ILE A 247 1.35 -20.78 6.65
CA ILE A 247 1.66 -22.13 6.17
C ILE A 247 1.09 -22.34 4.76
N ARG A 248 -0.18 -21.99 4.54
CA ARG A 248 -0.82 -22.09 3.21
C ARG A 248 -0.02 -21.33 2.14
N ARG A 249 0.38 -20.09 2.43
CA ARG A 249 1.15 -19.28 1.50
C ARG A 249 2.51 -19.89 1.15
N ILE A 250 3.18 -20.53 2.11
CA ILE A 250 4.43 -21.25 1.86
C ILE A 250 4.16 -22.45 0.95
N ILE A 251 3.25 -23.32 1.32
CA ILE A 251 3.00 -24.56 0.58
C ILE A 251 2.47 -24.26 -0.85
N GLN A 252 1.64 -23.22 -1.04
CA GLN A 252 1.11 -22.85 -2.36
C GLN A 252 2.12 -22.11 -3.25
N HIS A 253 3.26 -21.67 -2.70
CA HIS A 253 4.20 -20.88 -3.49
C HIS A 253 5.16 -21.76 -4.29
N LYS A 254 4.95 -21.84 -5.61
CA LYS A 254 5.73 -22.67 -6.53
C LYS A 254 7.22 -22.31 -6.60
N ILE A 255 7.66 -21.20 -6.01
CA ILE A 255 9.07 -20.80 -5.97
C ILE A 255 9.96 -21.83 -5.28
N TYR A 256 9.40 -22.59 -4.35
CA TYR A 256 10.15 -23.61 -3.62
C TYR A 256 10.55 -24.82 -4.48
N THR A 257 10.00 -24.94 -5.68
CA THR A 257 10.40 -25.94 -6.71
C THR A 257 11.56 -25.49 -7.59
N GLY A 258 12.21 -24.36 -7.28
CA GLY A 258 13.25 -23.76 -8.09
C GLY A 258 12.74 -22.91 -9.25
N ALA A 259 11.44 -22.68 -9.35
CA ALA A 259 10.84 -21.86 -10.40
C ALA A 259 10.73 -20.39 -9.98
N VAL A 260 11.04 -19.47 -10.88
CA VAL A 260 10.75 -18.04 -10.69
C VAL A 260 9.38 -17.72 -11.29
N ILE A 261 8.51 -17.12 -10.48
CA ILE A 261 7.16 -16.70 -10.87
C ILE A 261 7.10 -15.18 -10.84
N SER A 262 6.65 -14.60 -11.92
CA SER A 262 6.57 -13.16 -12.08
C SER A 262 5.25 -12.74 -12.72
N GLN A 263 4.90 -11.46 -12.59
CA GLN A 263 3.70 -10.86 -13.18
C GLN A 263 2.37 -11.44 -12.67
N THR A 264 2.32 -11.92 -11.44
CA THR A 264 1.12 -12.47 -10.82
C THR A 264 0.07 -11.42 -10.49
N ARG A 265 0.45 -10.14 -10.44
CA ARG A 265 -0.44 -9.02 -10.08
C ARG A 265 -0.32 -7.87 -11.06
N GLN A 266 -1.40 -7.14 -11.22
CA GLN A 266 -1.47 -5.92 -12.02
C GLN A 266 -2.19 -4.81 -11.25
N TRP A 267 -1.77 -3.56 -11.44
CA TRP A 267 -2.50 -2.39 -10.99
C TRP A 267 -3.75 -2.18 -11.84
N LYS A 268 -4.88 -1.88 -11.22
CA LYS A 268 -6.14 -1.66 -11.94
C LYS A 268 -6.09 -0.34 -12.72
N ASN A 269 -5.57 0.71 -12.08
CA ASN A 269 -5.28 2.02 -12.69
C ASN A 269 -4.07 2.62 -11.98
N ILE A 270 -3.44 3.63 -12.59
CA ILE A 270 -2.29 4.35 -12.00
C ILE A 270 -2.69 5.05 -10.71
N ASP A 271 -3.94 5.51 -10.61
CA ASP A 271 -4.46 6.31 -9.49
C ASP A 271 -5.07 5.48 -8.36
N VAL A 272 -5.28 4.18 -8.58
CA VAL A 272 -5.89 3.29 -7.57
C VAL A 272 -4.83 2.35 -7.01
N GLN A 273 -4.54 2.46 -5.71
CA GLN A 273 -3.55 1.61 -5.02
C GLN A 273 -3.98 0.14 -4.87
N HIS A 274 -4.96 -0.33 -5.63
CA HIS A 274 -5.41 -1.71 -5.59
C HIS A 274 -4.82 -2.52 -6.75
N THR A 275 -4.13 -3.61 -6.39
CA THR A 275 -3.68 -4.62 -7.33
C THR A 275 -4.68 -5.77 -7.37
N TYR A 276 -4.95 -6.31 -8.55
CA TYR A 276 -5.68 -7.57 -8.70
C TYR A 276 -4.74 -8.69 -9.17
N MET A 277 -5.11 -9.93 -8.87
CA MET A 277 -4.41 -11.10 -9.38
C MET A 277 -4.71 -11.23 -10.87
N ARG A 278 -3.67 -11.50 -11.66
CA ARG A 278 -3.83 -11.88 -13.06
C ARG A 278 -4.27 -13.33 -13.16
N ASP A 279 -4.85 -13.69 -14.28
CA ASP A 279 -5.06 -15.10 -14.62
C ASP A 279 -3.71 -15.84 -14.64
N GLU A 280 -3.70 -17.11 -14.21
CA GLU A 280 -2.48 -17.91 -14.17
C GLU A 280 -1.83 -18.09 -15.55
N SER A 281 -2.62 -18.07 -16.62
CA SER A 281 -2.16 -18.12 -18.01
C SER A 281 -1.28 -16.92 -18.41
N GLU A 282 -1.43 -15.79 -17.72
CA GLU A 282 -0.63 -14.58 -17.95
C GLU A 282 0.66 -14.53 -17.11
N TRP A 283 0.83 -15.46 -16.18
CA TRP A 283 2.02 -15.49 -15.34
C TRP A 283 3.25 -15.90 -16.13
N ILE A 284 4.39 -15.31 -15.79
CA ILE A 284 5.67 -15.76 -16.31
C ILE A 284 6.25 -16.74 -15.30
N ILE A 285 6.26 -18.02 -15.65
CA ILE A 285 6.82 -19.09 -14.82
C ILE A 285 8.01 -19.69 -15.58
N VAL A 286 9.20 -19.57 -14.98
CA VAL A 286 10.41 -20.14 -15.53
C VAL A 286 10.94 -21.18 -14.53
N PRO A 287 11.01 -22.48 -14.90
CA PRO A 287 11.48 -23.54 -14.03
C PRO A 287 13.02 -23.52 -13.90
N ASN A 288 13.54 -24.17 -12.87
CA ASN A 288 14.97 -24.46 -12.68
C ASN A 288 15.87 -23.19 -12.71
N CYS A 289 15.40 -22.10 -12.09
CA CYS A 289 16.15 -20.83 -12.05
C CYS A 289 17.05 -20.71 -10.79
N HIS A 290 16.82 -21.53 -9.79
CA HIS A 290 17.57 -21.56 -8.55
C HIS A 290 17.43 -22.95 -7.88
N GLU A 291 18.21 -23.21 -6.85
CA GLU A 291 18.15 -24.46 -6.11
C GLU A 291 16.78 -24.66 -5.46
N ALA A 292 16.17 -25.83 -5.69
CA ALA A 292 14.85 -26.16 -5.16
C ALA A 292 14.95 -26.66 -3.71
N ILE A 293 14.07 -26.22 -2.83
CA ILE A 293 13.91 -26.76 -1.46
C ILE A 293 13.07 -28.04 -1.50
N VAL A 294 12.11 -28.12 -2.43
CA VAL A 294 11.25 -29.29 -2.65
C VAL A 294 11.17 -29.59 -4.14
N ASN A 295 11.05 -30.87 -4.51
CA ASN A 295 10.86 -31.25 -5.90
C ASN A 295 9.39 -31.06 -6.36
N ASN A 296 9.16 -31.06 -7.68
CA ASN A 296 7.83 -30.83 -8.23
C ASN A 296 6.79 -31.88 -7.78
N VAL A 297 7.20 -33.14 -7.62
CA VAL A 297 6.31 -34.24 -7.20
C VAL A 297 5.83 -34.01 -5.75
N GLU A 298 6.75 -33.66 -4.86
CA GLU A 298 6.43 -33.31 -3.47
C GLU A 298 5.52 -32.11 -3.40
N TYR A 299 5.81 -31.09 -4.21
CA TYR A 299 4.97 -29.88 -4.29
C TYR A 299 3.52 -30.22 -4.70
N GLU A 300 3.34 -30.96 -5.77
CA GLU A 300 2.01 -31.33 -6.27
C GLU A 300 1.24 -32.21 -5.27
N LYS A 301 1.92 -33.15 -4.60
CA LYS A 301 1.31 -33.94 -3.53
C LYS A 301 0.84 -33.04 -2.37
N ALA A 302 1.65 -32.09 -1.94
CA ALA A 302 1.28 -31.16 -0.88
C ALA A 302 0.07 -30.29 -1.28
N GLN A 303 -0.02 -29.84 -2.55
CA GLN A 303 -1.20 -29.14 -3.06
C GLN A 303 -2.48 -29.99 -2.98
N PHE A 304 -2.36 -31.27 -3.31
CA PHE A 304 -3.50 -32.20 -3.24
C PHE A 304 -4.04 -32.34 -1.82
N VAL A 305 -3.17 -32.50 -0.84
CA VAL A 305 -3.53 -32.58 0.59
C VAL A 305 -4.30 -31.34 1.03
N ILE A 306 -3.80 -30.16 0.69
CA ILE A 306 -4.48 -28.90 1.05
C ILE A 306 -5.85 -28.80 0.40
N ARG A 307 -5.98 -29.07 -0.90
CA ARG A 307 -7.26 -29.01 -1.62
C ARG A 307 -8.30 -29.95 -1.03
N LYS A 308 -7.89 -31.15 -0.62
CA LYS A 308 -8.78 -32.12 0.03
C LYS A 308 -9.34 -31.61 1.35
N ILE A 309 -8.48 -30.97 2.15
CA ILE A 309 -8.88 -30.38 3.44
C ILE A 309 -9.82 -29.19 3.23
N GLU A 310 -9.49 -28.30 2.27
CA GLU A 310 -10.33 -27.15 1.96
C GLU A 310 -11.69 -27.52 1.41
N ALA A 311 -11.79 -28.60 0.65
CA ALA A 311 -13.06 -29.10 0.14
C ALA A 311 -13.97 -29.59 1.26
N TYR A 312 -13.40 -30.17 2.33
CA TYR A 312 -14.15 -30.61 3.51
C TYR A 312 -14.64 -29.44 4.38
N GLU A 313 -13.92 -28.32 4.40
CA GLU A 313 -14.24 -27.14 5.23
C GLU A 313 -15.22 -26.15 4.56
N ARG A 314 -15.60 -26.36 3.29
CA ARG A 314 -16.49 -25.46 2.54
C ARG A 314 -18.00 -25.69 2.83
N GLY A 315 -18.42 -25.72 4.10
CA GLY A 315 -19.81 -25.45 4.44
C GLY A 315 -20.20 -23.98 4.16
N GLU A 316 -21.50 -23.68 4.11
CA GLU A 316 -22.06 -22.35 3.84
C GLU A 316 -21.25 -21.21 4.47
N LYS A 317 -20.71 -20.35 3.60
CA LYS A 317 -19.74 -19.32 3.99
C LYS A 317 -20.31 -17.89 3.95
N ASP A 318 -21.58 -17.73 3.68
CA ASP A 318 -22.20 -16.41 3.60
C ASP A 318 -23.02 -16.13 4.87
N TYR A 319 -22.51 -15.26 5.74
CA TYR A 319 -23.16 -14.81 6.96
C TYR A 319 -22.82 -13.35 7.23
N MET A 320 -23.77 -12.60 7.78
CA MET A 320 -23.75 -11.13 7.89
C MET A 320 -22.48 -10.59 8.58
N LEU A 321 -22.03 -11.23 9.67
CA LEU A 321 -20.93 -10.75 10.51
C LEU A 321 -19.55 -11.28 10.09
N ARG A 322 -19.42 -11.83 8.88
CA ARG A 322 -18.16 -12.40 8.38
C ARG A 322 -17.04 -11.36 8.36
N SER A 323 -15.93 -11.68 9.03
CA SER A 323 -14.73 -10.85 9.14
C SER A 323 -14.93 -9.48 9.80
N LEU A 324 -16.14 -9.13 10.21
CA LEU A 324 -16.45 -7.89 10.90
C LEU A 324 -16.12 -7.97 12.39
N ILE A 325 -16.40 -9.12 13.02
CA ILE A 325 -16.12 -9.32 14.44
C ILE A 325 -14.63 -9.61 14.64
N ARG A 326 -14.00 -8.86 15.53
CA ARG A 326 -12.58 -8.98 15.85
C ARG A 326 -12.35 -9.20 17.33
N CYS A 327 -11.34 -10.01 17.66
CA CYS A 327 -10.91 -10.21 19.05
C CYS A 327 -10.31 -8.91 19.61
N GLY A 328 -10.82 -8.43 20.74
CA GLY A 328 -10.33 -7.22 21.42
C GLY A 328 -8.87 -7.32 21.86
N MET A 329 -8.37 -8.53 22.17
CA MET A 329 -7.01 -8.76 22.64
C MET A 329 -5.98 -8.81 21.50
N CYS A 330 -6.27 -9.54 20.40
CA CYS A 330 -5.28 -9.78 19.34
C CYS A 330 -5.61 -9.14 17.99
N GLY A 331 -6.80 -8.55 17.83
CA GLY A 331 -7.28 -7.91 16.61
C GLY A 331 -7.59 -8.87 15.45
N ARG A 332 -7.49 -10.20 15.63
CA ARG A 332 -7.86 -11.17 14.59
C ARG A 332 -9.38 -11.19 14.38
N ALA A 333 -9.80 -11.47 13.15
CA ALA A 333 -11.19 -11.80 12.88
C ALA A 333 -11.57 -13.07 13.66
N MET A 334 -12.72 -13.05 14.31
CA MET A 334 -13.22 -14.20 15.07
C MET A 334 -13.78 -15.26 14.12
N SER A 335 -13.60 -16.53 14.50
CA SER A 335 -14.07 -17.67 13.76
C SER A 335 -15.49 -18.04 14.18
N ARG A 336 -16.37 -18.27 13.19
CA ARG A 336 -17.76 -18.71 13.40
C ARG A 336 -17.82 -20.22 13.55
N ASN A 337 -18.53 -20.71 14.56
CA ASN A 337 -18.82 -22.14 14.76
C ASN A 337 -20.32 -22.42 14.60
N PRO A 338 -20.74 -22.97 13.47
CA PRO A 338 -22.14 -23.28 13.21
C PRO A 338 -22.59 -24.67 13.72
N ARG A 339 -21.67 -25.45 14.32
CA ARG A 339 -21.92 -26.89 14.66
C ARG A 339 -22.57 -27.11 16.02
N GLY A 340 -22.91 -26.08 16.79
CA GLY A 340 -23.57 -26.18 18.07
C GLY A 340 -25.08 -26.02 17.96
N LYS A 341 -25.81 -26.14 19.09
CA LYS A 341 -27.23 -25.77 19.19
C LYS A 341 -27.44 -24.28 18.83
N GLU A 342 -26.44 -23.45 19.07
CA GLU A 342 -26.40 -22.03 18.76
C GLU A 342 -25.11 -21.71 18.02
N VAL A 343 -25.19 -20.81 17.06
CA VAL A 343 -24.03 -20.32 16.33
C VAL A 343 -23.21 -19.42 17.23
N THR A 344 -21.91 -19.65 17.30
CA THR A 344 -21.02 -18.89 18.17
C THR A 344 -19.79 -18.38 17.45
N TYR A 345 -19.24 -17.26 17.92
CA TYR A 345 -17.95 -16.71 17.52
C TYR A 345 -16.91 -16.91 18.61
N TYR A 346 -15.66 -17.20 18.23
CA TYR A 346 -14.54 -17.38 19.14
C TYR A 346 -13.23 -16.91 18.49
N CYS A 347 -12.26 -16.56 19.33
CA CYS A 347 -10.89 -16.27 18.85
C CYS A 347 -10.15 -17.60 18.61
N ASP A 348 -9.68 -17.81 17.39
CA ASP A 348 -8.99 -19.05 17.01
C ASP A 348 -7.48 -19.04 17.32
N LYS A 349 -6.95 -17.96 17.92
CA LYS A 349 -5.52 -17.84 18.25
C LYS A 349 -5.05 -18.99 19.16
N SER A 350 -5.89 -19.42 20.08
CA SER A 350 -5.59 -20.55 20.99
C SER A 350 -5.37 -21.90 20.28
N ARG A 351 -5.81 -22.03 19.02
CA ARG A 351 -5.51 -23.21 18.20
C ARG A 351 -4.05 -23.27 17.72
N PHE A 352 -3.36 -22.13 17.71
CA PHE A 352 -2.01 -22.01 17.16
C PHE A 352 -0.97 -21.65 18.21
N VAL A 353 -1.40 -21.14 19.36
CA VAL A 353 -0.55 -20.65 20.44
C VAL A 353 -1.12 -21.16 21.76
N GLU A 354 -0.34 -21.97 22.49
CA GLU A 354 -0.75 -22.56 23.78
C GLU A 354 -0.81 -21.48 24.87
N ASP A 355 0.10 -20.54 24.87
CA ASP A 355 0.18 -19.44 25.83
C ASP A 355 -0.30 -18.13 25.14
N THR A 356 -1.57 -17.81 25.33
CA THR A 356 -2.18 -16.61 24.71
C THR A 356 -3.00 -15.85 25.74
N ASP A 357 -2.88 -14.49 25.71
CA ASP A 357 -3.72 -13.59 26.50
C ASP A 357 -5.18 -13.55 25.99
N CYS A 358 -5.48 -14.20 24.85
CA CYS A 358 -6.82 -14.25 24.33
C CYS A 358 -7.70 -15.18 25.17
N PRO A 359 -8.99 -14.86 25.35
CA PRO A 359 -9.93 -15.70 26.09
C PRO A 359 -10.04 -17.08 25.41
N VAL A 360 -9.43 -18.08 26.03
CA VAL A 360 -9.46 -19.47 25.56
C VAL A 360 -10.79 -20.07 25.94
N GLY A 361 -11.53 -20.59 24.96
CA GLY A 361 -12.81 -21.26 25.18
C GLY A 361 -14.02 -20.33 25.32
N GLU A 362 -13.84 -19.03 25.41
CA GLU A 362 -14.97 -18.09 25.39
C GLU A 362 -15.63 -18.05 24.02
N ARG A 363 -16.95 -18.13 24.04
CA ARG A 363 -17.78 -18.14 22.85
C ARG A 363 -18.88 -17.11 22.98
N PHE A 364 -19.01 -16.26 21.96
CA PHE A 364 -20.05 -15.25 21.89
C PHE A 364 -21.15 -15.75 20.94
N LYS A 365 -22.41 -15.73 21.37
CA LYS A 365 -23.51 -16.15 20.53
C LYS A 365 -23.76 -15.12 19.42
N GLU A 366 -24.06 -15.60 18.22
CA GLU A 366 -24.34 -14.74 17.06
C GLU A 366 -25.52 -13.80 17.35
N ASN A 367 -26.61 -14.31 17.93
CA ASN A 367 -27.77 -13.49 18.24
C ASN A 367 -27.50 -12.37 19.25
N ASP A 368 -26.62 -12.61 20.24
CA ASP A 368 -26.24 -11.57 21.20
C ASP A 368 -25.41 -10.46 20.53
N LEU A 369 -24.50 -10.84 19.62
CA LEU A 369 -23.70 -9.89 18.85
C LEU A 369 -24.57 -9.06 17.89
N GLU A 370 -25.51 -9.69 17.20
CA GLU A 370 -26.44 -9.00 16.30
C GLU A 370 -27.33 -8.02 17.09
N LYS A 371 -27.77 -8.40 18.27
CA LYS A 371 -28.58 -7.54 19.16
C LYS A 371 -27.74 -6.30 19.59
N VAL A 372 -26.51 -6.51 20.07
CA VAL A 372 -25.62 -5.40 20.48
C VAL A 372 -25.36 -4.45 19.32
N ILE A 373 -25.14 -4.97 18.12
CA ILE A 373 -24.93 -4.14 16.93
C ILE A 373 -26.19 -3.35 16.58
N SER A 374 -27.36 -3.98 16.60
CA SER A 374 -28.65 -3.32 16.31
C SER A 374 -28.97 -2.24 17.34
N ASP A 375 -28.80 -2.52 18.63
CA ASP A 375 -29.04 -1.55 19.70
C ASP A 375 -28.08 -0.36 19.60
N SER A 376 -26.81 -0.61 19.27
CA SER A 376 -25.80 0.44 19.05
C SER A 376 -26.16 1.31 17.84
N PHE A 377 -26.65 0.71 16.77
CA PHE A 377 -27.07 1.43 15.56
C PHE A 377 -28.30 2.30 15.81
N ILE A 378 -29.28 1.78 16.55
CA ILE A 378 -30.48 2.54 16.96
C ILE A 378 -30.08 3.71 17.86
N CYS A 379 -29.17 3.51 18.80
CA CYS A 379 -28.64 4.58 19.64
C CYS A 379 -27.98 5.69 18.83
N LEU A 380 -27.12 5.34 17.87
CA LEU A 380 -26.48 6.29 16.96
C LEU A 380 -27.50 7.05 16.10
N LEU A 381 -28.50 6.36 15.55
CA LEU A 381 -29.56 7.02 14.78
C LEU A 381 -30.34 8.04 15.64
N ASN A 382 -30.69 7.67 16.89
CA ASN A 382 -31.37 8.57 17.80
C ASN A 382 -30.53 9.79 18.16
N LEU A 383 -29.20 9.64 18.29
CA LEU A 383 -28.28 10.77 18.51
C LEU A 383 -28.27 11.73 17.30
N ILE A 384 -28.23 11.20 16.08
CA ILE A 384 -28.25 12.00 14.84
C ILE A 384 -29.59 12.75 14.72
N ILE A 385 -30.71 12.05 14.88
CA ILE A 385 -32.06 12.64 14.76
C ILE A 385 -32.31 13.72 15.83
N ASN A 386 -31.73 13.58 17.04
CA ASN A 386 -31.86 14.58 18.09
C ASN A 386 -30.89 15.76 17.96
N HIS A 387 -29.85 15.63 17.12
CA HIS A 387 -28.93 16.73 16.83
C HIS A 387 -29.47 17.69 15.76
N ASP A 388 -30.43 17.24 14.95
CA ASP A 388 -31.08 18.04 13.90
C ASP A 388 -32.40 18.72 14.40
N LYS A 389 -32.65 18.69 15.71
CA LYS A 389 -33.71 19.48 16.39
C LYS A 389 -33.08 20.53 17.31
#